data_1b2c64065657c349dc30431bdfe9d17e
#
_entry.id   1b2c64065657c349dc30431bdfe9d17e
#
_cell.length_a   1.000
_cell.length_b   1.000
_cell.length_c   1.000
_cell.angle_alpha   90.00
_cell.angle_beta   90.00
_cell.angle_gamma   90.00
#
_symmetry.space_group_name_H-M   'P 1'
#
loop_
_entity.id
_entity.type
_entity.pdbx_description
1 polymer ?
#
loop_
_entity_poly.entity_id
_entity_poly.type
_entity_poly.pdbx_seq_one_letter_code
_entity_poly.pdbx_strand_id
1 'polypeptide(L)'
;MYRPFFYKIILGGMFLSACQSNSQQHSNLQTEKAEEASHEHANLIELDQKKAQAAGVVVREISPTAFHGVLKVSGKVLPASGSEKTVVATVAGIVSMVHPLTEGMSVGKGTSVFRISSNQLPEGDVAQRARIAYETALADYKRKKDLVADKIVTQKEYLDAKANMERAALAYKALGRSNSSGVAVVAQMSGFIKECLVKQGDYVEVGQPLMTISQNKHLYLRAEVPESSYGMLSQITSANFKTSYSQQVYQLSSMGGKLLTYGKGSSIESAFIPVTFEFDNRNGVIPGAFAEIYLLTTQRPNVLSVPISAITEEQGVYFIYIQEEATHYRKQEVKLGESDGTRVEILSGLKSGEKVVIQGAIHVKLAASTMEIPGHSH
;
A
#
# COMPACT_ATOMS: atom_id res chain seq x y z
N MET A 1 -59.75 -1.22 -11.82
CA MET A 1 -60.60 -0.24 -12.47
C MET A 1 -59.80 0.44 -13.56
N TYR A 2 -60.37 0.41 -14.72
CA TYR A 2 -60.00 0.96 -16.04
C TYR A 2 -59.01 0.19 -16.93
N ARG A 3 -59.63 -0.17 -18.02
CA ARG A 3 -59.35 -1.02 -19.17
C ARG A 3 -58.72 -0.23 -20.35
N PRO A 4 -58.42 -0.91 -21.47
CA PRO A 4 -57.37 -0.58 -22.45
C PRO A 4 -57.90 0.15 -23.68
N PHE A 5 -57.01 0.59 -24.58
CA PHE A 5 -57.41 1.03 -25.91
C PHE A 5 -56.62 0.30 -27.02
N PHE A 6 -57.39 -0.51 -27.75
CA PHE A 6 -57.04 -1.08 -29.06
C PHE A 6 -57.22 -0.04 -30.16
N TYR A 7 -56.38 -0.03 -31.16
CA TYR A 7 -56.73 0.45 -32.48
C TYR A 7 -56.18 -0.47 -33.58
N LYS A 8 -57.05 -1.18 -34.25
CA LYS A 8 -56.93 -1.85 -35.57
C LYS A 8 -57.41 -0.89 -36.64
N ILE A 9 -56.85 -0.96 -37.85
CA ILE A 9 -57.52 -0.73 -39.18
C ILE A 9 -56.43 -0.99 -40.22
N ILE A 10 -56.37 -2.00 -41.02
CA ILE A 10 -57.11 -2.48 -42.21
C ILE A 10 -56.61 -1.87 -43.55
N LEU A 11 -55.97 -2.73 -44.31
CA LEU A 11 -56.28 -3.25 -45.69
C LEU A 11 -56.10 -2.35 -46.93
N GLY A 12 -55.50 -2.93 -47.92
CA GLY A 12 -55.70 -2.70 -49.37
C GLY A 12 -54.36 -2.36 -50.06
N GLY A 13 -53.95 -3.03 -51.05
CA GLY A 13 -54.39 -3.89 -52.09
C GLY A 13 -53.27 -3.97 -53.13
N MET A 14 -53.02 -5.15 -53.59
CA MET A 14 -52.79 -5.68 -54.92
C MET A 14 -52.32 -4.75 -56.07
N PHE A 15 -51.16 -5.06 -56.74
CA PHE A 15 -51.18 -5.59 -58.12
C PHE A 15 -49.74 -5.94 -58.63
N LEU A 16 -49.72 -7.04 -59.28
CA LEU A 16 -48.74 -7.70 -60.14
C LEU A 16 -47.87 -6.80 -61.05
N SER A 17 -46.60 -7.10 -61.19
CA SER A 17 -46.10 -7.49 -62.54
C SER A 17 -44.70 -8.13 -62.48
N ALA A 18 -44.55 -9.10 -63.34
CA ALA A 18 -43.48 -10.06 -63.43
C ALA A 18 -42.25 -9.56 -64.26
N CYS A 19 -41.19 -10.33 -64.13
CA CYS A 19 -40.19 -10.71 -65.13
C CYS A 19 -38.83 -9.97 -65.22
N GLN A 20 -37.85 -10.87 -65.15
CA GLN A 20 -36.49 -10.83 -65.84
C GLN A 20 -35.43 -10.02 -65.10
N SER A 21 -34.26 -10.51 -64.90
CA SER A 21 -33.44 -11.69 -65.26
C SER A 21 -32.13 -11.61 -64.52
N ASN A 22 -31.75 -12.66 -63.88
CA ASN A 22 -30.42 -13.26 -63.81
C ASN A 22 -29.24 -12.43 -64.35
N SER A 23 -28.41 -11.86 -63.47
CA SER A 23 -26.95 -11.67 -63.63
C SER A 23 -26.32 -10.68 -62.61
N GLN A 24 -26.32 -11.01 -61.33
CA GLN A 24 -25.51 -10.27 -60.35
C GLN A 24 -25.09 -11.11 -59.13
N GLN A 25 -24.81 -12.38 -59.31
CA GLN A 25 -24.39 -13.24 -58.19
C GLN A 25 -22.85 -13.56 -58.19
N HIS A 26 -22.06 -12.93 -59.07
CA HIS A 26 -20.61 -13.16 -59.13
C HIS A 26 -19.73 -11.97 -58.73
N SER A 27 -20.31 -10.78 -58.43
CA SER A 27 -19.51 -9.61 -58.02
C SER A 27 -19.36 -9.41 -56.50
N ASN A 28 -20.24 -9.99 -55.68
CA ASN A 28 -20.13 -9.80 -54.22
C ASN A 28 -19.11 -10.70 -53.53
N LEU A 29 -18.75 -11.86 -54.12
CA LEU A 29 -17.74 -12.76 -53.54
C LEU A 29 -16.30 -12.32 -53.79
N GLN A 30 -16.08 -11.45 -54.82
CA GLN A 30 -14.75 -10.86 -55.06
C GLN A 30 -14.50 -9.56 -54.28
N THR A 31 -15.55 -8.83 -53.93
CA THR A 31 -15.42 -7.59 -53.11
C THR A 31 -15.19 -7.90 -51.66
N GLU A 32 -15.85 -8.91 -51.07
CA GLU A 32 -15.57 -9.34 -49.70
C GLU A 32 -14.16 -9.91 -49.52
N LYS A 33 -13.65 -10.72 -50.51
CA LYS A 33 -12.27 -11.20 -50.46
C LYS A 33 -11.23 -10.12 -50.70
N ALA A 34 -11.54 -9.04 -51.41
CA ALA A 34 -10.65 -7.92 -51.62
C ALA A 34 -10.63 -6.96 -50.39
N GLU A 35 -11.72 -6.82 -49.64
CA GLU A 35 -11.77 -6.06 -48.42
C GLU A 35 -11.09 -6.80 -47.27
N GLU A 36 -11.25 -8.12 -47.10
CA GLU A 36 -10.51 -8.91 -46.11
C GLU A 36 -8.98 -8.87 -46.38
N ALA A 37 -8.53 -8.98 -47.66
CA ALA A 37 -7.13 -8.92 -48.01
C ALA A 37 -6.52 -7.52 -47.83
N SER A 38 -7.31 -6.45 -47.97
CA SER A 38 -6.83 -5.07 -47.75
C SER A 38 -6.71 -4.73 -46.27
N HIS A 39 -7.50 -5.34 -45.40
CA HIS A 39 -7.37 -5.18 -43.95
C HIS A 39 -6.22 -5.97 -43.34
N GLU A 40 -5.81 -7.11 -43.93
CA GLU A 40 -4.64 -7.88 -43.48
C GLU A 40 -3.32 -7.13 -43.73
N HIS A 41 -3.17 -6.41 -44.84
CA HIS A 41 -1.97 -5.64 -45.14
C HIS A 41 -1.83 -4.33 -44.38
N ALA A 42 -2.93 -3.73 -43.92
CA ALA A 42 -2.94 -2.48 -43.15
C ALA A 42 -2.42 -2.61 -41.71
N ASN A 43 -2.32 -3.84 -41.19
CA ASN A 43 -1.93 -4.11 -39.78
C ASN A 43 -0.47 -4.65 -39.69
N LEU A 44 0.29 -4.78 -40.77
CA LEU A 44 1.64 -5.29 -40.76
C LEU A 44 2.65 -4.15 -40.60
N ILE A 45 3.46 -4.22 -39.56
CA ILE A 45 4.44 -3.20 -39.18
C ILE A 45 5.83 -3.79 -39.42
N GLU A 46 6.64 -3.13 -40.25
CA GLU A 46 8.02 -3.50 -40.44
C GLU A 46 8.92 -2.73 -39.45
N LEU A 47 9.71 -3.43 -38.67
CA LEU A 47 10.69 -2.85 -37.75
C LEU A 47 11.99 -3.69 -37.84
N ASP A 48 13.06 -3.05 -38.30
CA ASP A 48 14.37 -3.67 -38.37
C ASP A 48 14.81 -4.25 -37.00
N GLN A 49 15.37 -5.46 -37.02
CA GLN A 49 15.74 -6.21 -35.83
C GLN A 49 16.73 -5.45 -34.91
N LYS A 50 17.69 -4.72 -35.52
CA LYS A 50 18.66 -3.92 -34.71
C LYS A 50 17.97 -2.73 -34.05
N LYS A 51 17.03 -2.09 -34.75
CA LYS A 51 16.22 -1.00 -34.20
C LYS A 51 15.31 -1.51 -33.09
N ALA A 52 14.68 -2.66 -33.28
CA ALA A 52 13.84 -3.30 -32.28
C ALA A 52 14.64 -3.62 -31.00
N GLN A 53 15.82 -4.21 -31.13
CA GLN A 53 16.70 -4.50 -29.98
C GLN A 53 17.18 -3.22 -29.29
N ALA A 54 17.61 -2.21 -30.06
CA ALA A 54 18.02 -0.92 -29.51
C ALA A 54 16.87 -0.20 -28.75
N ALA A 55 15.64 -0.38 -29.21
CA ALA A 55 14.42 0.14 -28.55
C ALA A 55 13.95 -0.71 -27.36
N GLY A 56 14.66 -1.78 -27.01
CA GLY A 56 14.29 -2.65 -25.89
C GLY A 56 13.04 -3.50 -26.14
N VAL A 57 12.73 -3.80 -27.40
CA VAL A 57 11.62 -4.70 -27.76
C VAL A 57 11.97 -6.12 -27.34
N VAL A 58 11.14 -6.70 -26.47
CA VAL A 58 11.25 -8.11 -26.04
C VAL A 58 10.01 -8.86 -26.47
N VAL A 59 10.23 -9.98 -27.15
CA VAL A 59 9.16 -10.86 -27.63
C VAL A 59 9.17 -12.16 -26.84
N ARG A 60 7.99 -12.69 -26.54
CA ARG A 60 7.82 -13.96 -25.86
C ARG A 60 6.64 -14.73 -26.44
N GLU A 61 6.80 -16.02 -26.59
CA GLU A 61 5.70 -16.92 -26.91
C GLU A 61 4.74 -17.00 -25.71
N ILE A 62 3.46 -16.82 -25.96
CA ILE A 62 2.43 -16.83 -24.92
C ILE A 62 1.70 -18.17 -24.95
N SER A 63 1.79 -18.87 -23.84
CA SER A 63 1.04 -20.10 -23.58
C SER A 63 0.10 -19.92 -22.40
N PRO A 64 -0.98 -20.71 -22.33
CA PRO A 64 -1.89 -20.68 -21.19
C PRO A 64 -1.17 -21.00 -19.89
N THR A 65 -1.40 -20.19 -18.87
CA THR A 65 -0.83 -20.34 -17.54
C THR A 65 -1.92 -20.20 -16.47
N ALA A 66 -1.60 -20.56 -15.23
CA ALA A 66 -2.49 -20.30 -14.13
C ALA A 66 -2.55 -18.77 -13.86
N PHE A 67 -3.76 -18.25 -13.72
CA PHE A 67 -4.03 -16.85 -13.41
C PHE A 67 -5.04 -16.76 -12.27
N HIS A 68 -4.84 -15.82 -11.36
CA HIS A 68 -5.78 -15.62 -10.26
C HIS A 68 -6.99 -14.82 -10.73
N GLY A 69 -8.18 -15.16 -10.23
CA GLY A 69 -9.29 -14.24 -10.27
C GLY A 69 -8.95 -12.99 -9.46
N VAL A 70 -9.40 -11.82 -9.88
CA VAL A 70 -8.99 -10.55 -9.27
C VAL A 70 -10.22 -9.72 -8.88
N LEU A 71 -10.22 -9.26 -7.63
CA LEU A 71 -11.16 -8.25 -7.17
C LEU A 71 -10.38 -6.94 -6.93
N LYS A 72 -10.61 -5.96 -7.78
CA LYS A 72 -9.98 -4.64 -7.67
C LYS A 72 -10.73 -3.77 -6.66
N VAL A 73 -10.01 -3.28 -5.65
CA VAL A 73 -10.55 -2.45 -4.56
C VAL A 73 -9.56 -1.34 -4.18
N SER A 74 -10.03 -0.40 -3.39
CA SER A 74 -9.18 0.62 -2.76
C SER A 74 -8.85 0.23 -1.32
N GLY A 75 -7.81 0.85 -0.77
CA GLY A 75 -7.44 0.65 0.62
C GLY A 75 -6.31 1.54 1.09
N LYS A 76 -5.72 1.17 2.21
CA LYS A 76 -4.62 1.92 2.83
C LYS A 76 -3.53 0.99 3.35
N VAL A 77 -2.32 1.51 3.32
CA VAL A 77 -1.19 0.92 4.05
C VAL A 77 -1.17 1.50 5.46
N LEU A 78 -1.16 0.65 6.48
CA LEU A 78 -1.18 1.05 7.88
C LEU A 78 0.06 0.50 8.60
N PRO A 79 0.53 1.15 9.68
CA PRO A 79 1.57 0.56 10.52
C PRO A 79 1.02 -0.70 11.21
N ALA A 80 1.84 -1.74 11.32
CA ALA A 80 1.47 -2.95 12.04
C ALA A 80 1.37 -2.69 13.55
N SER A 81 0.56 -3.46 14.25
CA SER A 81 0.40 -3.35 15.71
C SER A 81 1.75 -3.47 16.41
N GLY A 82 2.04 -2.53 17.33
CA GLY A 82 3.33 -2.47 18.03
C GLY A 82 4.47 -1.82 17.24
N SER A 83 4.26 -1.46 15.98
CA SER A 83 5.23 -0.71 15.17
C SER A 83 5.27 0.77 15.52
N GLU A 84 4.36 1.26 16.33
CA GLU A 84 4.34 2.64 16.83
C GLU A 84 4.37 2.68 18.35
N LYS A 85 5.11 3.63 18.91
CA LYS A 85 5.12 3.93 20.35
C LYS A 85 5.09 5.42 20.59
N THR A 86 4.17 5.83 21.43
CA THR A 86 4.12 7.20 21.93
C THR A 86 5.06 7.35 23.12
N VAL A 87 5.94 8.31 23.04
CA VAL A 87 6.79 8.75 24.16
C VAL A 87 5.98 9.75 24.97
N VAL A 88 5.82 9.48 26.26
CA VAL A 88 5.03 10.34 27.17
C VAL A 88 5.91 10.98 28.21
N ALA A 89 5.46 12.10 28.75
CA ALA A 89 6.12 12.77 29.89
C ALA A 89 6.04 11.89 31.15
N THR A 90 7.19 11.66 31.78
CA THR A 90 7.29 10.89 33.03
C THR A 90 7.18 11.75 34.28
N VAL A 91 7.37 13.06 34.14
CA VAL A 91 7.21 14.09 35.18
C VAL A 91 6.58 15.33 34.57
N ALA A 92 5.93 16.14 35.41
CA ALA A 92 5.43 17.45 35.00
C ALA A 92 6.57 18.47 34.97
N GLY A 93 6.53 19.40 34.02
CA GLY A 93 7.54 20.47 33.92
C GLY A 93 7.64 21.07 32.52
N ILE A 94 8.69 21.83 32.30
CA ILE A 94 9.00 22.50 31.03
C ILE A 94 9.91 21.59 30.20
N VAL A 95 9.49 21.37 28.94
CA VAL A 95 10.21 20.53 27.97
C VAL A 95 11.40 21.29 27.39
N SER A 96 12.55 20.64 27.34
CA SER A 96 13.67 21.03 26.51
C SER A 96 14.05 19.88 25.57
N MET A 97 14.28 20.19 24.30
CA MET A 97 14.76 19.23 23.31
C MET A 97 16.27 19.05 23.44
N VAL A 98 16.74 17.80 23.47
CA VAL A 98 18.20 17.52 23.54
C VAL A 98 18.86 17.84 22.21
N HIS A 99 18.14 17.63 21.10
CA HIS A 99 18.52 17.98 19.74
C HIS A 99 17.29 18.53 19.01
N PRO A 100 17.45 19.27 17.91
CA PRO A 100 16.32 19.58 17.04
C PRO A 100 15.66 18.28 16.57
N LEU A 101 14.38 18.11 16.88
CA LEU A 101 13.60 16.93 16.51
C LEU A 101 12.67 17.31 15.37
N THR A 102 12.79 16.58 14.25
CA THR A 102 11.96 16.77 13.06
C THR A 102 11.35 15.44 12.63
N GLU A 103 10.15 15.48 12.11
CA GLU A 103 9.51 14.32 11.52
C GLU A 103 10.38 13.67 10.45
N GLY A 104 10.40 12.34 10.41
CA GLY A 104 11.28 11.56 9.53
C GLY A 104 12.69 11.30 10.08
N MET A 105 13.14 11.98 11.15
CA MET A 105 14.44 11.70 11.75
C MET A 105 14.48 10.32 12.42
N SER A 106 15.59 9.60 12.24
CA SER A 106 15.82 8.33 12.91
C SER A 106 16.22 8.53 14.37
N VAL A 107 15.68 7.70 15.25
CA VAL A 107 16.03 7.65 16.68
C VAL A 107 16.34 6.23 17.10
N GLY A 108 17.37 6.06 17.93
CA GLY A 108 17.73 4.77 18.53
C GLY A 108 17.01 4.54 19.86
N LYS A 109 16.71 3.28 20.20
CA LYS A 109 16.20 2.92 21.53
C LYS A 109 17.16 3.38 22.63
N GLY A 110 16.65 4.08 23.65
CA GLY A 110 17.44 4.59 24.77
C GLY A 110 18.08 5.95 24.52
N THR A 111 17.96 6.53 23.32
CA THR A 111 18.42 7.90 23.03
C THR A 111 17.56 8.89 23.81
N SER A 112 18.20 9.83 24.51
CA SER A 112 17.51 10.94 25.19
C SER A 112 17.01 11.93 24.14
N VAL A 113 15.70 12.11 24.07
CA VAL A 113 15.04 12.99 23.08
C VAL A 113 14.57 14.30 23.71
N PHE A 114 14.03 14.21 24.91
CA PHE A 114 13.60 15.37 25.68
C PHE A 114 14.22 15.37 27.06
N ARG A 115 14.17 16.52 27.68
CA ARG A 115 14.47 16.73 29.08
C ARG A 115 13.36 17.57 29.68
N ILE A 116 12.80 17.13 30.79
CA ILE A 116 11.72 17.84 31.49
C ILE A 116 12.26 18.38 32.79
N SER A 117 12.17 19.69 32.99
CA SER A 117 12.64 20.38 34.18
C SER A 117 11.50 21.15 34.83
N SER A 118 11.43 21.05 36.14
CA SER A 118 10.51 21.83 37.00
C SER A 118 11.23 22.87 37.86
N ASN A 119 12.50 23.14 37.57
CA ASN A 119 13.33 24.08 38.37
C ASN A 119 12.74 25.48 38.49
N GLN A 120 12.00 25.92 37.45
CA GLN A 120 11.35 27.24 37.39
C GLN A 120 9.92 27.25 37.89
N LEU A 121 9.40 26.10 38.35
CA LEU A 121 8.05 25.99 38.91
C LEU A 121 8.04 26.27 40.40
N PRO A 122 6.91 26.78 40.96
CA PRO A 122 6.81 27.11 42.37
C PRO A 122 7.14 25.94 43.32
N GLU A 123 6.86 24.71 42.90
CA GLU A 123 7.12 23.49 43.68
C GLU A 123 8.56 22.97 43.55
N GLY A 124 9.40 23.54 42.71
CA GLY A 124 10.78 23.14 42.47
C GLY A 124 10.93 21.81 41.74
N ASP A 125 12.19 21.37 41.51
CA ASP A 125 12.50 20.15 40.77
C ASP A 125 12.12 18.90 41.57
N VAL A 126 11.20 18.11 41.00
CA VAL A 126 10.72 16.83 41.57
C VAL A 126 11.86 15.84 41.80
N ALA A 127 12.85 15.81 40.91
CA ALA A 127 14.01 14.92 41.05
C ALA A 127 14.95 15.36 42.16
N GLN A 128 15.16 16.66 42.33
CA GLN A 128 15.94 17.21 43.40
C GLN A 128 15.29 16.98 44.76
N ARG A 129 13.97 17.17 44.86
CA ARG A 129 13.22 16.86 46.09
C ARG A 129 13.34 15.39 46.46
N ALA A 130 13.16 14.48 45.50
CA ALA A 130 13.29 13.05 45.73
C ALA A 130 14.73 12.65 46.15
N ARG A 131 15.74 13.29 45.55
CA ARG A 131 17.14 13.09 45.99
C ARG A 131 17.37 13.53 47.43
N ILE A 132 16.94 14.73 47.77
CA ILE A 132 17.09 15.26 49.16
C ILE A 132 16.37 14.35 50.15
N ALA A 133 15.14 13.91 49.84
CA ALA A 133 14.36 12.99 50.66
C ALA A 133 15.09 11.65 50.89
N TYR A 134 15.68 11.10 49.82
CA TYR A 134 16.51 9.87 49.89
C TYR A 134 17.76 10.06 50.77
N GLU A 135 18.56 11.12 50.49
CA GLU A 135 19.77 11.41 51.20
C GLU A 135 19.50 11.60 52.73
N THR A 136 18.39 12.31 53.06
CA THR A 136 17.96 12.51 54.47
C THR A 136 17.53 11.18 55.11
N ALA A 137 16.72 10.38 54.42
CA ALA A 137 16.27 9.09 54.94
C ALA A 137 17.45 8.09 55.08
N LEU A 138 18.41 8.13 54.17
CA LEU A 138 19.62 7.30 54.23
C LEU A 138 20.51 7.66 55.42
N ALA A 139 20.67 8.97 55.70
CA ALA A 139 21.44 9.46 56.84
C ALA A 139 20.79 9.04 58.17
N ASP A 140 19.44 9.14 58.28
CA ASP A 140 18.71 8.70 59.47
C ASP A 140 18.77 7.18 59.68
N TYR A 141 18.62 6.39 58.61
CA TYR A 141 18.78 4.93 58.64
C TYR A 141 20.19 4.54 59.11
N LYS A 142 21.26 5.14 58.55
CA LYS A 142 22.65 4.86 58.93
C LYS A 142 22.86 5.15 60.42
N ARG A 143 22.44 6.31 60.90
CA ARG A 143 22.53 6.68 62.29
C ARG A 143 21.81 5.67 63.23
N LYS A 144 20.57 5.31 62.93
CA LYS A 144 19.80 4.35 63.74
C LYS A 144 20.34 2.93 63.67
N LYS A 145 20.94 2.55 62.55
CA LYS A 145 21.63 1.27 62.39
C LYS A 145 22.76 1.09 63.39
N ASP A 146 23.54 2.15 63.60
CA ASP A 146 24.67 2.10 64.55
C ASP A 146 24.17 2.11 65.99
N LEU A 147 23.15 2.92 66.30
CA LEU A 147 22.59 3.05 67.66
C LEU A 147 21.73 1.87 68.15
N VAL A 148 21.16 1.07 67.22
CA VAL A 148 20.39 -0.12 67.60
C VAL A 148 21.26 -1.23 68.21
N ALA A 149 22.51 -1.36 67.75
CA ALA A 149 23.47 -2.29 68.31
C ALA A 149 23.75 -2.02 69.77
N ASP A 150 23.82 -0.73 70.12
CA ASP A 150 24.07 -0.24 71.49
C ASP A 150 22.79 -0.11 72.33
N LYS A 151 21.63 -0.57 71.79
CA LYS A 151 20.30 -0.49 72.44
C LYS A 151 19.84 0.93 72.79
N ILE A 152 20.40 1.95 72.12
CA ILE A 152 20.04 3.36 72.31
C ILE A 152 18.72 3.70 71.61
N VAL A 153 18.44 3.02 70.49
CA VAL A 153 17.16 3.08 69.79
C VAL A 153 16.48 1.72 69.75
N THR A 154 15.16 1.71 69.63
CA THR A 154 14.39 0.47 69.57
C THR A 154 14.52 -0.20 68.19
N GLN A 155 14.31 -1.52 68.17
CA GLN A 155 14.30 -2.28 66.92
C GLN A 155 13.20 -1.74 65.97
N LYS A 156 12.06 -1.27 66.50
CA LYS A 156 11.00 -0.67 65.70
C LYS A 156 11.47 0.60 65.00
N GLU A 157 12.10 1.53 65.71
CA GLU A 157 12.63 2.78 65.13
C GLU A 157 13.66 2.55 64.06
N TYR A 158 14.49 1.52 64.21
CA TYR A 158 15.45 1.11 63.16
C TYR A 158 14.71 0.58 61.90
N LEU A 159 13.71 -0.32 62.09
CA LEU A 159 12.93 -0.87 60.99
C LEU A 159 12.12 0.22 60.27
N ASP A 160 11.52 1.15 60.99
CA ASP A 160 10.81 2.28 60.42
C ASP A 160 11.71 3.19 59.58
N ALA A 161 12.94 3.46 60.07
CA ALA A 161 13.92 4.24 59.30
C ALA A 161 14.40 3.49 58.03
N LYS A 162 14.59 2.17 58.14
CA LYS A 162 14.91 1.32 56.99
C LYS A 162 13.82 1.36 55.93
N ALA A 163 12.57 1.16 56.33
CA ALA A 163 11.42 1.21 55.41
C ALA A 163 11.23 2.58 54.78
N ASN A 164 11.50 3.67 55.51
CA ASN A 164 11.45 5.03 54.97
C ASN A 164 12.58 5.27 53.94
N MET A 165 13.80 4.83 54.23
CA MET A 165 14.91 4.92 53.27
C MET A 165 14.62 4.13 52.03
N GLU A 166 14.10 2.89 52.11
CA GLU A 166 13.74 2.07 50.95
C GLU A 166 12.64 2.72 50.10
N ARG A 167 11.61 3.30 50.73
CA ARG A 167 10.58 4.07 50.00
C ARG A 167 11.14 5.27 49.27
N ALA A 168 11.98 6.06 49.93
CA ALA A 168 12.64 7.23 49.33
C ALA A 168 13.59 6.82 48.21
N ALA A 169 14.32 5.69 48.35
CA ALA A 169 15.18 5.12 47.32
C ALA A 169 14.41 4.71 46.07
N LEU A 170 13.23 4.07 46.23
CA LEU A 170 12.37 3.70 45.12
C LEU A 170 11.84 4.94 44.38
N ALA A 171 11.40 5.97 45.12
CA ALA A 171 10.93 7.21 44.52
C ALA A 171 12.03 7.93 43.74
N TYR A 172 13.24 8.01 44.28
CA TYR A 172 14.39 8.62 43.62
C TYR A 172 14.80 7.81 42.38
N LYS A 173 14.82 6.47 42.49
CA LYS A 173 15.18 5.57 41.36
C LYS A 173 14.18 5.62 40.23
N ALA A 174 12.88 5.79 40.56
CA ALA A 174 11.82 5.87 39.57
C ALA A 174 11.96 7.08 38.61
N LEU A 175 12.62 8.15 39.05
CA LEU A 175 12.88 9.34 38.23
C LEU A 175 14.03 9.15 37.23
N GLY A 176 14.71 8.00 37.25
CA GLY A 176 15.72 7.60 36.27
C GLY A 176 16.96 8.47 36.27
N ARG A 177 17.49 8.75 35.08
CA ARG A 177 18.68 9.60 34.89
C ARG A 177 18.32 11.08 35.05
N SER A 178 18.19 11.53 36.28
CA SER A 178 18.03 12.95 36.60
C SER A 178 19.36 13.58 36.85
N ASN A 179 19.56 14.79 36.32
CA ASN A 179 20.68 15.68 36.68
C ASN A 179 20.13 17.08 36.91
N SER A 180 21.01 18.05 37.21
CA SER A 180 20.63 19.46 37.45
C SER A 180 19.83 20.10 36.27
N SER A 181 19.81 19.48 35.11
CA SER A 181 19.09 19.97 33.92
C SER A 181 17.72 19.32 33.74
N GLY A 182 17.23 18.50 34.69
CA GLY A 182 15.92 17.84 34.64
C GLY A 182 15.95 16.32 34.35
N VAL A 183 14.78 15.73 34.24
CA VAL A 183 14.57 14.29 33.97
C VAL A 183 14.65 14.02 32.48
N ALA A 184 15.51 13.09 32.08
CA ALA A 184 15.65 12.69 30.70
C ALA A 184 14.51 11.76 30.26
N VAL A 185 13.86 12.08 29.16
CA VAL A 185 12.89 11.22 28.47
C VAL A 185 13.58 10.58 27.28
N VAL A 186 13.57 9.23 27.27
CA VAL A 186 14.29 8.45 26.27
C VAL A 186 13.35 7.76 25.29
N ALA A 187 13.80 7.58 24.06
CA ALA A 187 13.09 6.80 23.05
C ALA A 187 12.98 5.33 23.49
N GLN A 188 11.76 4.80 23.58
CA GLN A 188 11.51 3.43 24.05
C GLN A 188 11.76 2.37 22.97
N MET A 189 11.83 2.79 21.69
CA MET A 189 12.12 1.94 20.54
C MET A 189 13.00 2.68 19.53
N SER A 190 13.67 1.92 18.68
CA SER A 190 14.35 2.48 17.51
C SER A 190 13.36 2.63 16.36
N GLY A 191 13.45 3.70 15.60
CA GLY A 191 12.56 3.98 14.48
C GLY A 191 12.72 5.40 13.96
N PHE A 192 11.66 5.92 13.37
CA PHE A 192 11.59 7.30 12.87
C PHE A 192 10.55 8.09 13.67
N ILE A 193 10.83 9.38 13.87
CA ILE A 193 9.84 10.31 14.44
C ILE A 193 8.71 10.46 13.43
N LYS A 194 7.51 10.00 13.81
CA LYS A 194 6.30 10.16 13.00
C LYS A 194 5.69 11.54 13.21
N GLU A 195 5.68 11.99 14.45
CA GLU A 195 5.04 13.24 14.86
C GLU A 195 5.68 13.74 16.15
N CYS A 196 5.91 15.04 16.27
CA CYS A 196 6.33 15.71 17.49
C CYS A 196 5.21 16.63 17.97
N LEU A 197 4.64 16.32 19.16
CA LEU A 197 3.42 16.95 19.67
C LEU A 197 3.71 18.14 20.59
N VAL A 198 4.99 18.38 20.92
CA VAL A 198 5.41 19.43 21.83
C VAL A 198 6.55 20.24 21.24
N LYS A 199 6.68 21.48 21.70
CA LYS A 199 7.76 22.41 21.31
C LYS A 199 8.69 22.68 22.49
N GLN A 200 9.84 23.22 22.15
CA GLN A 200 10.79 23.73 23.14
C GLN A 200 10.12 24.77 24.04
N GLY A 201 10.15 24.57 25.33
CA GLY A 201 9.57 25.47 26.32
C GLY A 201 8.13 25.19 26.72
N ASP A 202 7.47 24.22 26.09
CA ASP A 202 6.10 23.84 26.50
C ASP A 202 6.08 23.25 27.90
N TYR A 203 5.03 23.58 28.66
CA TYR A 203 4.71 22.89 29.91
C TYR A 203 3.95 21.62 29.63
N VAL A 204 4.32 20.51 30.27
CA VAL A 204 3.69 19.20 30.12
C VAL A 204 3.35 18.59 31.46
N GLU A 205 2.29 17.79 31.48
CA GLU A 205 1.84 17.01 32.64
C GLU A 205 2.31 15.56 32.52
N VAL A 206 2.30 14.84 33.65
CA VAL A 206 2.63 13.41 33.68
C VAL A 206 1.66 12.62 32.80
N GLY A 207 2.21 11.78 31.90
CA GLY A 207 1.44 10.99 30.94
C GLY A 207 1.10 11.72 29.64
N GLN A 208 1.40 13.03 29.52
CA GLN A 208 1.15 13.77 28.29
C GLN A 208 1.99 13.23 27.14
N PRO A 209 1.40 12.99 25.96
CA PRO A 209 2.13 12.60 24.76
C PRO A 209 3.10 13.68 24.30
N LEU A 210 4.35 13.31 24.01
CA LEU A 210 5.41 14.21 23.53
C LEU A 210 5.74 14.00 22.07
N MET A 211 5.86 12.75 21.65
CA MET A 211 6.14 12.36 20.28
C MET A 211 5.74 10.92 20.02
N THR A 212 5.55 10.59 18.75
CA THR A 212 5.31 9.21 18.30
C THR A 212 6.48 8.72 17.44
N ILE A 213 7.01 7.55 17.79
CA ILE A 213 8.06 6.85 17.03
C ILE A 213 7.40 5.70 16.27
N SER A 214 7.73 5.55 14.98
CA SER A 214 7.25 4.46 14.13
C SER A 214 8.42 3.62 13.61
N GLN A 215 8.22 2.29 13.59
CA GLN A 215 9.11 1.36 12.89
C GLN A 215 8.39 0.88 11.63
N ASN A 216 8.80 1.31 10.47
CA ASN A 216 8.18 0.92 9.21
C ASN A 216 8.64 -0.46 8.71
N LYS A 217 8.93 -1.43 9.61
CA LYS A 217 9.42 -2.76 9.23
C LYS A 217 8.29 -3.70 8.82
N HIS A 218 7.20 -3.69 9.56
CA HIS A 218 6.00 -4.48 9.30
C HIS A 218 4.84 -3.55 9.11
N LEU A 219 4.07 -3.77 8.06
CA LEU A 219 2.93 -2.95 7.67
C LEU A 219 1.70 -3.83 7.47
N TYR A 220 0.54 -3.21 7.56
CA TYR A 220 -0.73 -3.79 7.16
C TYR A 220 -1.21 -3.17 5.86
N LEU A 221 -1.65 -4.00 4.92
CA LEU A 221 -2.45 -3.59 3.79
C LEU A 221 -3.90 -3.86 4.14
N ARG A 222 -4.69 -2.81 4.31
CA ARG A 222 -6.12 -2.88 4.58
C ARG A 222 -6.90 -2.53 3.33
N ALA A 223 -7.54 -3.53 2.75
CA ALA A 223 -8.42 -3.42 1.60
C ALA A 223 -9.87 -3.21 2.06
N GLU A 224 -10.61 -2.36 1.37
CA GLU A 224 -12.02 -2.04 1.62
C GLU A 224 -12.86 -2.75 0.56
N VAL A 225 -13.42 -3.92 0.90
CA VAL A 225 -14.21 -4.76 -0.02
C VAL A 225 -15.68 -4.40 0.08
N PRO A 226 -16.37 -4.08 -1.02
CA PRO A 226 -17.81 -3.84 -1.00
C PRO A 226 -18.59 -5.06 -0.49
N GLU A 227 -19.65 -4.85 0.28
CA GLU A 227 -20.52 -5.94 0.80
C GLU A 227 -21.09 -6.83 -0.31
N SER A 228 -21.35 -6.27 -1.49
CA SER A 228 -21.79 -7.02 -2.66
C SER A 228 -20.83 -8.14 -3.08
N SER A 229 -19.55 -8.03 -2.69
CA SER A 229 -18.50 -9.02 -2.96
C SER A 229 -18.26 -9.99 -1.79
N TYR A 230 -19.14 -10.04 -0.80
CA TYR A 230 -19.00 -10.88 0.40
C TYR A 230 -18.67 -12.35 0.08
N GLY A 231 -19.36 -12.91 -0.93
CA GLY A 231 -19.16 -14.32 -1.34
C GLY A 231 -17.74 -14.63 -1.85
N MET A 232 -16.95 -13.61 -2.24
CA MET A 232 -15.57 -13.78 -2.72
C MET A 232 -14.54 -13.75 -1.58
N LEU A 233 -14.89 -13.29 -0.38
CA LEU A 233 -13.95 -13.10 0.72
C LEU A 233 -13.20 -14.38 1.09
N SER A 234 -13.89 -15.53 1.12
CA SER A 234 -13.31 -16.82 1.44
C SER A 234 -12.32 -17.35 0.38
N GLN A 235 -12.36 -16.79 -0.82
CA GLN A 235 -11.50 -17.18 -1.94
C GLN A 235 -10.23 -16.33 -2.02
N ILE A 236 -10.13 -15.25 -1.22
CA ILE A 236 -8.98 -14.35 -1.24
C ILE A 236 -7.78 -15.06 -0.61
N THR A 237 -6.70 -15.17 -1.38
CA THR A 237 -5.46 -15.85 -0.97
C THR A 237 -4.30 -14.89 -0.76
N SER A 238 -4.22 -13.82 -1.55
CA SER A 238 -3.14 -12.83 -1.53
C SER A 238 -3.62 -11.51 -2.12
N ALA A 239 -2.71 -10.56 -2.27
CA ALA A 239 -2.98 -9.31 -2.98
C ALA A 239 -1.72 -8.76 -3.65
N ASN A 240 -1.93 -8.00 -4.72
CA ASN A 240 -0.96 -7.04 -5.23
C ASN A 240 -1.50 -5.64 -4.95
N PHE A 241 -0.65 -4.64 -4.86
CA PHE A 241 -1.10 -3.28 -4.66
C PHE A 241 -0.17 -2.26 -5.29
N LYS A 242 -0.73 -1.10 -5.61
CA LYS A 242 -0.01 0.07 -6.11
C LYS A 242 -0.37 1.27 -5.24
N THR A 243 0.63 2.03 -4.80
CA THR A 243 0.43 3.23 -4.00
C THR A 243 0.18 4.44 -4.88
N SER A 244 -0.49 5.47 -4.35
CA SER A 244 -0.81 6.70 -5.10
C SER A 244 0.43 7.50 -5.55
N TYR A 245 1.57 7.33 -4.87
CA TYR A 245 2.82 8.04 -5.16
C TYR A 245 3.79 7.25 -6.05
N SER A 246 3.47 6.00 -6.42
CA SER A 246 4.35 5.13 -7.22
C SER A 246 3.56 4.37 -8.29
N GLN A 247 4.16 4.22 -9.48
CA GLN A 247 3.61 3.35 -10.53
C GLN A 247 3.99 1.89 -10.34
N GLN A 248 4.87 1.59 -9.39
CA GLN A 248 5.30 0.23 -9.08
C GLN A 248 4.16 -0.56 -8.44
N VAL A 249 3.95 -1.78 -8.93
CA VAL A 249 3.06 -2.75 -8.29
C VAL A 249 3.86 -3.61 -7.34
N TYR A 250 3.44 -3.65 -6.10
CA TYR A 250 4.01 -4.47 -5.04
C TYR A 250 3.23 -5.78 -4.93
N GLN A 251 3.94 -6.89 -4.94
CA GLN A 251 3.34 -8.23 -4.78
C GLN A 251 3.53 -8.68 -3.33
N LEU A 252 2.45 -8.89 -2.59
CA LEU A 252 2.53 -9.33 -1.19
C LEU A 252 3.27 -10.66 -1.04
N SER A 253 3.16 -11.57 -1.99
CA SER A 253 3.88 -12.85 -2.00
C SER A 253 5.39 -12.69 -1.91
N SER A 254 5.97 -11.68 -2.59
CA SER A 254 7.41 -11.38 -2.56
C SER A 254 7.84 -10.66 -1.27
N MET A 255 6.89 -10.05 -0.55
CA MET A 255 7.10 -9.29 0.67
C MET A 255 6.76 -10.08 1.94
N GLY A 256 6.62 -11.40 1.84
CA GLY A 256 6.21 -12.25 2.97
C GLY A 256 4.78 -11.99 3.45
N GLY A 257 3.94 -11.48 2.56
CA GLY A 257 2.56 -11.09 2.87
C GLY A 257 1.69 -12.26 3.29
N LYS A 258 0.87 -12.05 4.31
CA LYS A 258 -0.07 -13.03 4.86
C LYS A 258 -1.42 -12.38 5.11
N LEU A 259 -2.48 -13.08 4.73
CA LEU A 259 -3.83 -12.69 5.12
C LEU A 259 -3.97 -12.86 6.64
N LEU A 260 -4.25 -11.79 7.36
CA LEU A 260 -4.51 -11.82 8.80
C LEU A 260 -5.98 -12.09 9.08
N THR A 261 -6.84 -11.30 8.47
CA THR A 261 -8.28 -11.37 8.73
C THR A 261 -9.06 -10.72 7.60
N TYR A 262 -10.28 -11.19 7.43
CA TYR A 262 -11.35 -10.42 6.79
C TYR A 262 -12.44 -10.19 7.83
N GLY A 263 -13.00 -8.97 7.84
CA GLY A 263 -14.03 -8.57 8.80
C GLY A 263 -15.26 -9.46 8.70
N LYS A 264 -15.81 -9.87 9.84
CA LYS A 264 -17.07 -10.64 9.92
C LYS A 264 -18.30 -9.76 10.01
N GLY A 265 -18.14 -8.45 9.82
CA GLY A 265 -19.20 -7.45 9.82
C GLY A 265 -18.70 -6.14 9.22
N SER A 266 -19.61 -5.41 8.59
CA SER A 266 -19.40 -4.02 8.19
C SER A 266 -19.59 -3.10 9.40
N SER A 267 -18.96 -1.93 9.40
CA SER A 267 -19.32 -0.90 10.36
C SER A 267 -20.66 -0.28 9.95
N ILE A 268 -21.44 0.17 10.94
CA ILE A 268 -22.75 0.83 10.69
C ILE A 268 -22.61 2.05 9.75
N GLU A 269 -21.40 2.60 9.65
CA GLU A 269 -21.09 3.79 8.85
C GLU A 269 -20.46 3.49 7.49
N SER A 270 -20.16 2.22 7.18
CA SER A 270 -19.42 1.84 5.97
C SER A 270 -19.95 0.55 5.37
N ALA A 271 -20.39 0.59 4.12
CA ALA A 271 -20.79 -0.56 3.33
C ALA A 271 -19.59 -1.39 2.82
N PHE A 272 -18.46 -1.35 3.53
CA PHE A 272 -17.23 -2.06 3.18
C PHE A 272 -16.80 -3.02 4.28
N ILE A 273 -16.29 -4.15 3.85
CA ILE A 273 -15.73 -5.19 4.72
C ILE A 273 -14.20 -5.09 4.62
N PRO A 274 -13.50 -4.83 5.74
CA PRO A 274 -12.05 -4.73 5.71
C PRO A 274 -11.40 -6.11 5.56
N VAL A 275 -10.48 -6.23 4.61
CA VAL A 275 -9.56 -7.37 4.46
C VAL A 275 -8.15 -6.89 4.76
N THR A 276 -7.49 -7.50 5.73
CA THR A 276 -6.19 -7.04 6.22
C THR A 276 -5.13 -8.11 6.00
N PHE A 277 -4.03 -7.69 5.36
CA PHE A 277 -2.81 -8.47 5.21
C PHE A 277 -1.70 -7.82 6.03
N GLU A 278 -0.79 -8.65 6.54
CA GLU A 278 0.49 -8.21 7.10
C GLU A 278 1.60 -8.50 6.10
N PHE A 279 2.59 -7.61 6.01
CA PHE A 279 3.74 -7.80 5.13
C PHE A 279 4.99 -7.08 5.65
N ASP A 280 6.17 -7.58 5.22
CA ASP A 280 7.46 -6.96 5.50
C ASP A 280 7.72 -5.78 4.57
N ASN A 281 8.02 -4.62 5.12
CA ASN A 281 8.35 -3.43 4.34
C ASN A 281 9.79 -3.47 3.85
N ARG A 282 10.06 -4.25 2.81
CA ARG A 282 11.38 -4.37 2.18
C ARG A 282 11.65 -3.29 1.13
N ASN A 283 10.59 -2.65 0.63
CA ASN A 283 10.65 -1.75 -0.53
C ASN A 283 10.35 -0.29 -0.17
N GLY A 284 10.41 0.09 1.10
CA GLY A 284 10.24 1.48 1.53
C GLY A 284 8.82 2.02 1.36
N VAL A 285 7.81 1.18 1.45
CA VAL A 285 6.41 1.60 1.41
C VAL A 285 6.10 2.50 2.59
N ILE A 286 5.45 3.63 2.34
CA ILE A 286 5.14 4.64 3.35
C ILE A 286 3.81 4.30 4.02
N PRO A 287 3.75 4.11 5.35
CA PRO A 287 2.49 3.93 6.06
C PRO A 287 1.61 5.18 5.97
N GLY A 288 0.31 4.98 5.94
CA GLY A 288 -0.67 6.03 5.69
C GLY A 288 -1.05 6.22 4.22
N ALA A 289 -0.29 5.65 3.30
CA ALA A 289 -0.55 5.77 1.87
C ALA A 289 -1.86 5.09 1.45
N PHE A 290 -2.59 5.74 0.55
CA PHE A 290 -3.68 5.10 -0.18
C PHE A 290 -3.12 4.14 -1.22
N ALA A 291 -3.83 3.06 -1.44
CA ALA A 291 -3.44 2.02 -2.38
C ALA A 291 -4.62 1.55 -3.23
N GLU A 292 -4.35 1.31 -4.50
CA GLU A 292 -5.16 0.50 -5.38
C GLU A 292 -4.74 -0.95 -5.15
N ILE A 293 -5.67 -1.83 -4.84
CA ILE A 293 -5.40 -3.19 -4.39
C ILE A 293 -6.08 -4.17 -5.33
N TYR A 294 -5.33 -5.15 -5.78
CA TYR A 294 -5.77 -6.28 -6.58
C TYR A 294 -5.80 -7.51 -5.67
N LEU A 295 -6.96 -7.82 -5.10
CA LEU A 295 -7.15 -9.01 -4.28
C LEU A 295 -7.16 -10.26 -5.17
N LEU A 296 -6.22 -11.16 -4.91
CA LEU A 296 -6.04 -12.38 -5.68
C LEU A 296 -6.89 -13.50 -5.07
N THR A 297 -7.78 -14.05 -5.88
CA THR A 297 -8.65 -15.15 -5.48
C THR A 297 -8.14 -16.50 -6.00
N THR A 298 -8.99 -17.50 -6.05
CA THR A 298 -8.66 -18.84 -6.53
C THR A 298 -8.05 -18.81 -7.92
N GLN A 299 -7.01 -19.62 -8.15
CA GLN A 299 -6.39 -19.76 -9.47
C GLN A 299 -7.31 -20.44 -10.47
N ARG A 300 -7.35 -19.86 -11.66
CA ARG A 300 -7.97 -20.45 -12.86
C ARG A 300 -6.85 -21.00 -13.74
N PRO A 301 -6.86 -22.27 -14.11
CA PRO A 301 -5.89 -22.83 -15.05
C PRO A 301 -6.19 -22.36 -16.49
N ASN A 302 -5.20 -22.50 -17.36
CA ASN A 302 -5.34 -22.32 -18.80
C ASN A 302 -5.83 -20.91 -19.23
N VAL A 303 -5.35 -19.86 -18.61
CA VAL A 303 -5.65 -18.46 -18.96
C VAL A 303 -4.50 -17.88 -19.80
N LEU A 304 -4.84 -17.24 -20.91
CA LEU A 304 -3.89 -16.44 -21.68
C LEU A 304 -3.76 -15.07 -21.02
N SER A 305 -2.56 -14.71 -20.62
CA SER A 305 -2.29 -13.41 -19.98
C SER A 305 -0.96 -12.84 -20.44
N VAL A 306 -0.91 -11.53 -20.58
CA VAL A 306 0.31 -10.81 -20.98
C VAL A 306 0.68 -9.77 -19.92
N PRO A 307 1.95 -9.35 -19.80
CA PRO A 307 2.32 -8.20 -18.99
C PRO A 307 1.57 -6.94 -19.45
N ILE A 308 1.24 -6.05 -18.53
CA ILE A 308 0.57 -4.78 -18.87
C ILE A 308 1.40 -3.96 -19.88
N SER A 309 2.73 -4.07 -19.85
CA SER A 309 3.64 -3.42 -20.79
C SER A 309 3.52 -3.90 -22.26
N ALA A 310 2.83 -5.01 -22.49
CA ALA A 310 2.53 -5.52 -23.83
C ALA A 310 1.36 -4.81 -24.51
N ILE A 311 0.54 -4.10 -23.72
CA ILE A 311 -0.71 -3.52 -24.18
C ILE A 311 -0.51 -2.07 -24.56
N THR A 312 -1.08 -1.69 -25.70
CA THR A 312 -1.24 -0.30 -26.10
C THR A 312 -2.73 0.02 -26.27
N GLU A 313 -3.07 1.27 -26.05
CA GLU A 313 -4.43 1.76 -26.20
C GLU A 313 -4.50 2.81 -27.31
N GLU A 314 -5.54 2.75 -28.12
CA GLU A 314 -5.87 3.76 -29.11
C GLU A 314 -7.39 3.94 -29.14
N GLN A 315 -7.87 5.15 -28.88
CA GLN A 315 -9.28 5.52 -28.93
C GLN A 315 -10.19 4.58 -28.13
N GLY A 316 -9.72 4.06 -26.98
CA GLY A 316 -10.49 3.13 -26.13
C GLY A 316 -10.42 1.66 -26.55
N VAL A 317 -9.67 1.35 -27.62
CA VAL A 317 -9.43 -0.02 -28.09
C VAL A 317 -8.03 -0.46 -27.69
N TYR A 318 -7.90 -1.71 -27.24
CA TYR A 318 -6.63 -2.27 -26.77
C TYR A 318 -6.01 -3.16 -27.83
N PHE A 319 -4.67 -3.03 -27.98
CA PHE A 319 -3.90 -3.76 -28.95
C PHE A 319 -2.66 -4.39 -28.34
N ILE A 320 -2.26 -5.53 -28.91
CA ILE A 320 -0.96 -6.17 -28.73
C ILE A 320 -0.26 -6.26 -30.07
N TYR A 321 1.05 -6.51 -30.05
CA TYR A 321 1.84 -6.70 -31.28
C TYR A 321 2.35 -8.13 -31.30
N ILE A 322 1.99 -8.87 -32.35
CA ILE A 322 2.36 -10.26 -32.57
C ILE A 322 3.50 -10.28 -33.60
N GLN A 323 4.62 -10.86 -33.22
CA GLN A 323 5.73 -11.06 -34.17
C GLN A 323 5.44 -12.26 -35.06
N GLU A 324 5.29 -12.04 -36.37
CA GLU A 324 5.11 -13.08 -37.37
C GLU A 324 6.46 -13.53 -37.94
N GLU A 325 7.34 -12.56 -38.26
CA GLU A 325 8.71 -12.79 -38.72
C GLU A 325 9.70 -11.91 -37.92
N ALA A 326 10.97 -12.08 -38.15
CA ALA A 326 12.02 -11.39 -37.40
C ALA A 326 11.89 -9.85 -37.40
N THR A 327 11.31 -9.29 -38.48
CA THR A 327 11.16 -7.85 -38.69
C THR A 327 9.71 -7.41 -38.86
N HIS A 328 8.76 -8.34 -38.86
CA HIS A 328 7.36 -8.08 -39.13
C HIS A 328 6.49 -8.31 -37.87
N TYR A 329 5.69 -7.31 -37.54
CA TYR A 329 4.80 -7.33 -36.39
C TYR A 329 3.37 -7.02 -36.86
N ARG A 330 2.43 -7.83 -36.44
CA ARG A 330 1.02 -7.61 -36.69
C ARG A 330 0.37 -6.94 -35.49
N LYS A 331 -0.28 -5.79 -35.72
CA LYS A 331 -1.13 -5.12 -34.72
C LYS A 331 -2.41 -5.92 -34.58
N GLN A 332 -2.70 -6.38 -33.36
CA GLN A 332 -3.85 -7.23 -33.07
C GLN A 332 -4.72 -6.60 -31.98
N GLU A 333 -5.98 -6.36 -32.32
CA GLU A 333 -6.99 -5.96 -31.35
C GLU A 333 -7.26 -7.10 -30.35
N VAL A 334 -7.38 -6.74 -29.06
CA VAL A 334 -7.62 -7.67 -27.97
C VAL A 334 -8.71 -7.17 -27.04
N LYS A 335 -9.48 -8.12 -26.50
CA LYS A 335 -10.41 -7.86 -25.40
C LYS A 335 -9.76 -8.26 -24.09
N LEU A 336 -9.61 -7.29 -23.19
CA LEU A 336 -9.00 -7.50 -21.89
C LEU A 336 -10.00 -8.10 -20.90
N GLY A 337 -9.49 -8.97 -20.02
CA GLY A 337 -10.18 -9.48 -18.84
C GLY A 337 -9.67 -8.83 -17.57
N GLU A 338 -9.54 -9.64 -16.52
CA GLU A 338 -9.05 -9.20 -15.21
C GLU A 338 -7.56 -8.88 -15.23
N SER A 339 -7.14 -7.92 -14.42
CA SER A 339 -5.72 -7.55 -14.23
C SER A 339 -5.32 -7.68 -12.77
N ASP A 340 -4.17 -8.29 -12.52
CA ASP A 340 -3.56 -8.39 -11.20
C ASP A 340 -2.61 -7.23 -10.87
N GLY A 341 -2.59 -6.21 -11.73
CA GLY A 341 -1.70 -5.05 -11.65
C GLY A 341 -0.36 -5.25 -12.34
N THR A 342 0.07 -6.48 -12.63
CA THR A 342 1.31 -6.82 -13.35
C THR A 342 1.03 -7.44 -14.70
N ARG A 343 0.01 -8.27 -14.77
CA ARG A 343 -0.47 -8.97 -15.97
C ARG A 343 -1.95 -8.71 -16.14
N VAL A 344 -2.41 -8.91 -17.37
CA VAL A 344 -3.82 -8.83 -17.72
C VAL A 344 -4.22 -10.05 -18.55
N GLU A 345 -5.37 -10.60 -18.26
CA GLU A 345 -6.01 -11.68 -19.00
C GLU A 345 -6.45 -11.19 -20.37
N ILE A 346 -6.27 -12.00 -21.40
CA ILE A 346 -6.78 -11.75 -22.74
C ILE A 346 -7.95 -12.69 -23.00
N LEU A 347 -9.15 -12.11 -23.12
CA LEU A 347 -10.39 -12.86 -23.35
C LEU A 347 -10.55 -13.27 -24.83
N SER A 348 -10.08 -12.42 -25.76
CA SER A 348 -10.08 -12.70 -27.19
C SER A 348 -9.01 -11.89 -27.93
N GLY A 349 -8.63 -12.32 -29.13
CA GLY A 349 -7.66 -11.66 -29.98
C GLY A 349 -6.23 -12.20 -29.83
N LEU A 350 -5.97 -13.19 -28.98
CA LEU A 350 -4.68 -13.86 -28.83
C LEU A 350 -4.87 -15.37 -28.85
N LYS A 351 -4.00 -16.09 -29.57
CA LYS A 351 -3.95 -17.55 -29.61
C LYS A 351 -2.74 -18.08 -28.84
N SER A 352 -2.88 -19.29 -28.30
CA SER A 352 -1.75 -19.99 -27.69
C SER A 352 -0.63 -20.25 -28.70
N GLY A 353 0.62 -20.01 -28.32
CA GLY A 353 1.79 -20.18 -29.16
C GLY A 353 2.19 -18.92 -29.96
N GLU A 354 1.38 -17.88 -29.97
CA GLU A 354 1.74 -16.63 -30.65
C GLU A 354 2.85 -15.88 -29.89
N LYS A 355 3.78 -15.29 -30.66
CA LYS A 355 4.90 -14.51 -30.13
C LYS A 355 4.49 -13.05 -29.95
N VAL A 356 4.28 -12.63 -28.72
CA VAL A 356 3.82 -11.28 -28.38
C VAL A 356 4.98 -10.41 -27.90
N VAL A 357 4.98 -9.14 -28.31
CA VAL A 357 5.86 -8.11 -27.77
C VAL A 357 5.44 -7.82 -26.33
N ILE A 358 6.22 -8.29 -25.36
CA ILE A 358 5.92 -8.15 -23.93
C ILE A 358 6.55 -6.90 -23.30
N GLN A 359 7.52 -6.29 -23.96
CA GLN A 359 8.17 -5.04 -23.57
C GLN A 359 8.52 -4.24 -24.82
N GLY A 360 8.42 -2.90 -24.73
CA GLY A 360 8.72 -2.02 -25.85
C GLY A 360 7.59 -1.92 -26.89
N ALA A 361 6.37 -2.36 -26.59
CA ALA A 361 5.21 -2.30 -27.49
C ALA A 361 4.94 -0.89 -28.04
N ILE A 362 5.21 0.15 -27.26
CA ILE A 362 5.07 1.54 -27.69
C ILE A 362 6.01 1.89 -28.85
N HIS A 363 7.20 1.29 -28.95
CA HIS A 363 8.14 1.55 -30.05
C HIS A 363 7.67 0.88 -31.34
N VAL A 364 7.05 -0.29 -31.25
CA VAL A 364 6.41 -0.94 -32.40
C VAL A 364 5.21 -0.11 -32.87
N LYS A 365 4.41 0.42 -31.95
CA LYS A 365 3.33 1.35 -32.26
C LYS A 365 3.81 2.59 -33.01
N LEU A 366 4.88 3.22 -32.56
CA LEU A 366 5.44 4.42 -33.19
C LEU A 366 6.00 4.12 -34.59
N ALA A 367 6.58 2.94 -34.82
CA ALA A 367 7.03 2.53 -36.14
C ALA A 367 5.85 2.42 -37.12
N ALA A 368 4.70 1.93 -36.70
CA ALA A 368 3.47 1.93 -37.50
C ALA A 368 3.05 3.34 -37.94
N SER A 369 3.06 4.30 -37.03
CA SER A 369 2.63 5.68 -37.30
C SER A 369 3.55 6.42 -38.27
N THR A 370 4.85 6.05 -38.38
CA THR A 370 5.78 6.63 -39.33
C THR A 370 5.63 6.09 -40.75
N MET A 371 5.01 4.92 -40.89
CA MET A 371 4.71 4.33 -42.22
C MET A 371 3.44 4.90 -42.86
N GLU A 372 2.51 5.43 -42.07
CA GLU A 372 1.24 6.00 -42.53
C GLU A 372 1.37 7.45 -43.09
N ILE A 373 2.54 8.09 -43.01
CA ILE A 373 2.74 9.40 -43.58
C ILE A 373 3.16 9.22 -45.07
N PRO A 374 2.26 9.49 -46.05
CA PRO A 374 2.64 9.47 -47.45
C PRO A 374 3.72 10.54 -47.65
N GLY A 375 4.89 10.13 -48.17
CA GLY A 375 5.94 11.06 -48.55
C GLY A 375 5.39 12.01 -49.61
N HIS A 376 5.13 13.27 -49.24
CA HIS A 376 4.92 14.32 -50.22
C HIS A 376 6.28 14.58 -50.89
N SER A 377 6.52 13.94 -52.04
CA SER A 377 7.60 14.30 -52.95
C SER A 377 7.23 15.63 -53.63
N HIS A 378 7.96 16.69 -53.31
CA HIS A 378 8.01 17.93 -54.08
C HIS A 378 9.05 17.81 -55.17
#